data_134b8962b0f4646ccbc0300bfd9d9ca9
#
_entry.id   134b8962b0f4646ccbc0300bfd9d9ca9
#
_cell.length_a   1.000
_cell.length_b   1.000
_cell.length_c   1.000
_cell.angle_alpha   90.00
_cell.angle_beta   90.00
_cell.angle_gamma   90.00
#
_symmetry.space_group_name_H-M   'P 1'
#
loop_
_entity.id
_entity.type
_entity.pdbx_description
1 polymer ?
#
loop_
_entity_poly.entity_id
_entity_poly.type
_entity_poly.pdbx_seq_one_letter_code
_entity_poly.pdbx_strand_id
1 'polypeptide(L)'
;RRQRQMCIRDSFISLKKIFPEIKKLLKPDSIAVVLIKPQFECGREFLSRSGIVKNPKVHKNVIKNTVLEASDVGLSVIGLTNSPIKGGDGNTEYLLYLKNEPNPINHIELSYIENLVKSQFEG
;
A
#
# COMPACT_ATOMS: atom_id res chain seq x y z
N ARG A 1 -21.90 7.19 -0.63
CA ARG A 1 -21.66 6.90 -0.65
C ARG A 1 -20.99 6.64 -0.54
N ARG A 2 -20.76 6.50 -0.45
CA ARG A 2 -20.15 6.00 -0.23
C ARG A 2 -19.19 6.03 -0.55
N GLN A 3 -18.49 6.04 -0.31
CA GLN A 3 -17.60 5.85 -0.52
C GLN A 3 -17.13 5.44 -1.03
N ARG A 4 -17.09 5.58 -1.21
CA ARG A 4 -16.80 4.93 -1.61
C ARG A 4 -15.82 4.36 -1.70
N GLN A 5 -15.88 3.72 -1.55
CA GLN A 5 -14.81 3.03 -1.65
C GLN A 5 -14.57 2.65 -2.98
N MET A 6 -13.43 2.87 -3.46
CA MET A 6 -13.12 2.43 -4.69
C MET A 6 -12.82 1.04 -4.61
N CYS A 7 -13.67 0.27 -5.10
CA CYS A 7 -13.47 -1.11 -5.15
C CYS A 7 -12.79 -1.44 -6.41
N ILE A 8 -11.50 -1.46 -6.39
CA ILE A 8 -10.74 -1.80 -7.58
C ILE A 8 -10.07 -3.15 -7.47
N ARG A 9 -10.55 -4.00 -6.59
CA ARG A 9 -9.90 -5.28 -6.36
C ARG A 9 -9.96 -6.20 -7.56
N ASP A 10 -10.90 -5.99 -8.47
CA ASP A 10 -10.99 -6.84 -9.65
C ASP A 10 -10.21 -6.25 -10.82
N SER A 11 -9.71 -5.05 -10.65
CA SER A 11 -8.91 -4.40 -11.66
C SER A 11 -7.48 -4.41 -11.23
N PHE A 12 -6.61 -4.79 -12.11
CA PHE A 12 -5.22 -4.80 -11.79
C PHE A 12 -4.63 -3.44 -12.12
N ILE A 13 -4.87 -2.48 -11.25
CA ILE A 13 -4.37 -1.12 -11.43
C ILE A 13 -3.38 -0.81 -10.32
N SER A 14 -2.17 -0.45 -10.70
CA SER A 14 -1.15 -0.10 -9.74
C SER A 14 -1.56 1.13 -8.92
N LEU A 15 -1.22 1.13 -7.63
CA LEU A 15 -1.50 2.26 -6.77
C LEU A 15 -0.86 3.54 -7.27
N LYS A 16 0.29 3.42 -7.95
CA LYS A 16 0.94 4.58 -8.53
C LYS A 16 0.00 5.36 -9.44
N LYS A 17 -0.82 4.66 -10.21
CA LYS A 17 -1.78 5.29 -11.11
C LYS A 17 -3.01 5.83 -10.38
N ILE A 18 -3.31 5.28 -9.21
CA ILE A 18 -4.50 5.65 -8.45
C ILE A 18 -4.25 6.88 -7.57
N PHE A 19 -3.05 7.03 -7.05
CA PHE A 19 -2.75 8.10 -6.09
C PHE A 19 -3.08 9.50 -6.62
N PRO A 20 -2.78 9.86 -7.88
CA PRO A 20 -3.19 11.18 -8.36
C PRO A 20 -4.70 11.40 -8.31
N GLU A 21 -5.48 10.36 -8.59
CA GLU A 21 -6.94 10.45 -8.52
C GLU A 21 -7.42 10.60 -7.09
N ILE A 22 -6.80 9.88 -6.17
CA ILE A 22 -7.13 10.01 -4.75
C ILE A 22 -6.85 11.44 -4.30
N LYS A 23 -5.71 12.00 -4.69
CA LYS A 23 -5.35 13.36 -4.33
C LYS A 23 -6.39 14.37 -4.82
N LYS A 24 -6.91 14.17 -6.02
CA LYS A 24 -7.92 15.05 -6.57
C LYS A 24 -9.25 14.93 -5.84
N LEU A 25 -9.61 13.73 -5.42
CA LEU A 25 -10.93 13.47 -4.85
C LEU A 25 -11.01 13.71 -3.35
N LEU A 26 -9.88 13.61 -2.65
CA LEU A 26 -9.89 13.80 -1.20
C LEU A 26 -10.05 15.26 -0.84
N LYS A 27 -10.97 15.53 0.04
CA LYS A 27 -11.12 16.87 0.60
C LYS A 27 -9.94 17.20 1.51
N PRO A 28 -9.65 18.48 1.72
CA PRO A 28 -8.58 18.86 2.65
C PRO A 28 -8.78 18.20 4.01
N ASP A 29 -7.69 17.72 4.58
CA ASP A 29 -7.64 17.05 5.89
C ASP A 29 -8.41 15.73 5.96
N SER A 30 -8.85 15.22 4.83
CA SER A 30 -9.50 13.91 4.80
C SER A 30 -8.47 12.80 4.69
N ILE A 31 -8.87 11.62 5.15
CA ILE A 31 -8.02 10.45 5.22
C ILE A 31 -8.52 9.39 4.23
N ALA A 32 -7.59 8.74 3.56
CA ALA A 32 -7.89 7.59 2.72
C ALA A 32 -7.11 6.40 3.24
N VAL A 33 -7.70 5.22 3.13
CA VAL A 33 -7.02 3.98 3.45
C VAL A 33 -6.95 3.16 2.18
N VAL A 34 -5.75 2.74 1.80
CA VAL A 34 -5.57 1.93 0.61
C VAL A 34 -4.92 0.61 0.99
N LEU A 35 -5.18 -0.40 0.21
CA LEU A 35 -4.66 -1.73 0.44
C LEU A 35 -3.49 -1.97 -0.50
N ILE A 36 -2.32 -2.24 0.08
CA ILE A 36 -1.14 -2.59 -0.70
C ILE A 36 -1.13 -4.09 -0.89
N LYS A 37 -1.15 -4.51 -2.13
CA LYS A 37 -1.13 -5.92 -2.50
C LYS A 37 0.20 -6.21 -3.20
N PRO A 38 1.19 -6.73 -2.48
CA PRO A 38 2.51 -6.97 -3.10
C PRO A 38 2.43 -7.82 -4.35
N GLN A 39 1.51 -8.78 -4.38
CA GLN A 39 1.34 -9.65 -5.53
C GLN A 39 0.90 -8.90 -6.80
N PHE A 40 0.30 -7.73 -6.64
CA PHE A 40 -0.13 -6.92 -7.77
C PHE A 40 0.86 -5.81 -8.12
N GLU A 41 1.78 -5.50 -7.21
CA GLU A 41 2.69 -4.37 -7.41
C GLU A 41 4.11 -4.81 -7.76
N CYS A 42 4.44 -6.08 -7.59
CA CYS A 42 5.83 -6.50 -7.67
C CYS A 42 6.28 -6.96 -9.05
N GLY A 43 5.50 -7.40 -9.90
CA GLY A 43 5.95 -8.00 -11.16
C GLY A 43 5.89 -9.53 -11.09
N ARG A 44 5.65 -10.13 -12.23
CA ARG A 44 5.40 -11.57 -12.30
C ARG A 44 6.57 -12.43 -11.86
N GLU A 45 7.78 -11.96 -12.09
CA GLU A 45 8.98 -12.76 -11.79
C GLU A 45 9.13 -13.03 -10.29
N PHE A 46 8.43 -12.27 -9.44
CA PHE A 46 8.52 -12.47 -8.00
C PHE A 46 7.39 -13.31 -7.43
N LEU A 47 6.50 -13.79 -8.29
CA LEU A 47 5.38 -14.61 -7.84
C LEU A 47 5.73 -16.09 -7.86
N SER A 48 5.25 -16.83 -6.86
CA SER A 48 5.33 -18.29 -6.91
C SER A 48 4.28 -18.81 -7.88
N ARG A 49 4.28 -20.12 -8.11
CA ARG A 49 3.29 -20.75 -8.99
C ARG A 49 1.86 -20.45 -8.55
N SER A 50 1.65 -20.35 -7.25
CA SER A 50 0.32 -20.08 -6.71
C SER A 50 0.00 -18.59 -6.65
N GLY A 51 0.89 -17.73 -7.16
CA GLY A 51 0.65 -16.28 -7.16
C GLY A 51 0.97 -15.61 -5.85
N ILE A 52 1.82 -16.22 -5.03
CA ILE A 52 2.16 -15.68 -3.72
C ILE A 52 3.55 -15.07 -3.74
N VAL A 53 3.68 -13.89 -3.16
CA VAL A 53 4.98 -13.23 -2.99
C VAL A 53 5.56 -13.68 -1.67
N LYS A 54 6.59 -14.50 -1.71
CA LYS A 54 7.18 -15.10 -0.51
C LYS A 54 8.44 -14.41 -0.01
N ASN A 55 9.04 -13.55 -0.80
CA ASN A 55 10.29 -12.90 -0.45
C ASN A 55 10.05 -11.63 0.35
N PRO A 56 10.51 -11.56 1.61
CA PRO A 56 10.31 -10.34 2.42
C PRO A 56 10.91 -9.09 1.81
N LYS A 57 12.00 -9.23 1.07
CA LYS A 57 12.63 -8.07 0.42
C LYS A 57 11.72 -7.48 -0.65
N VAL A 58 10.95 -8.32 -1.34
CA VAL A 58 10.00 -7.84 -2.33
C VAL A 58 8.88 -7.05 -1.64
N HIS A 59 8.37 -7.56 -0.53
CA HIS A 59 7.37 -6.83 0.25
C HIS A 59 7.88 -5.47 0.68
N LYS A 60 9.10 -5.44 1.21
CA LYS A 60 9.70 -4.19 1.67
C LYS A 60 9.82 -3.19 0.52
N ASN A 61 10.29 -3.64 -0.63
CA ASN A 61 10.45 -2.76 -1.78
C ASN A 61 9.13 -2.24 -2.30
N VAL A 62 8.10 -3.09 -2.34
CA VAL A 62 6.77 -2.67 -2.77
C VAL A 62 6.23 -1.59 -1.84
N ILE A 63 6.32 -1.80 -0.54
CA ILE A 63 5.82 -0.82 0.43
C ILE A 63 6.59 0.49 0.32
N LYS A 64 7.91 0.40 0.25
CA LYS A 64 8.75 1.59 0.14
C LYS A 64 8.39 2.40 -1.09
N ASN A 65 8.29 1.73 -2.24
CA ASN A 65 7.94 2.42 -3.48
C ASN A 65 6.54 3.02 -3.41
N THR A 66 5.59 2.32 -2.80
CA THR A 66 4.23 2.82 -2.66
C THR A 66 4.19 4.08 -1.80
N VAL A 67 4.93 4.09 -0.70
CA VAL A 67 5.02 5.27 0.17
C VAL A 67 5.59 6.45 -0.60
N LEU A 68 6.66 6.22 -1.37
CA LEU A 68 7.27 7.30 -2.16
C LEU A 68 6.31 7.82 -3.22
N GLU A 69 5.57 6.93 -3.86
CA GLU A 69 4.61 7.33 -4.90
C GLU A 69 3.48 8.18 -4.30
N ALA A 70 3.00 7.83 -3.13
CA ALA A 70 1.97 8.63 -2.46
C ALA A 70 2.51 10.00 -2.10
N SER A 71 3.74 10.05 -1.60
CA SER A 71 4.38 11.32 -1.24
C SER A 71 4.58 12.20 -2.47
N ASP A 72 4.94 11.61 -3.59
CA ASP A 72 5.19 12.36 -4.82
C ASP A 72 3.96 13.10 -5.35
N VAL A 73 2.76 12.58 -5.09
CA VAL A 73 1.55 13.27 -5.51
C VAL A 73 1.02 14.23 -4.44
N GLY A 74 1.74 14.37 -3.32
CA GLY A 74 1.36 15.34 -2.30
C GLY A 74 0.44 14.82 -1.23
N LEU A 75 0.43 13.52 -1.00
CA LEU A 75 -0.33 12.93 0.10
C LEU A 75 0.60 12.66 1.27
N SER A 76 0.13 12.96 2.49
CA SER A 76 0.87 12.58 3.69
C SER A 76 0.65 11.09 3.93
N VAL A 77 1.73 10.41 4.30
CA VAL A 77 1.63 9.01 4.72
C VAL A 77 1.64 8.99 6.24
N ILE A 78 0.50 8.68 6.84
CA ILE A 78 0.35 8.82 8.29
C ILE A 78 0.29 7.50 9.05
N GLY A 79 0.18 6.38 8.34
CA GLY A 79 0.15 5.09 9.03
C GLY A 79 0.31 3.94 8.08
N LEU A 80 0.78 2.83 8.61
CA LEU A 80 0.99 1.61 7.84
C LEU A 80 0.88 0.43 8.80
N THR A 81 0.10 -0.57 8.42
CA THR A 81 0.01 -1.79 9.19
C THR A 81 -0.31 -2.94 8.25
N ASN A 82 -0.19 -4.17 8.75
CA ASN A 82 -0.59 -5.31 7.96
C ASN A 82 -2.11 -5.45 7.99
N SER A 83 -2.67 -5.96 6.91
CA SER A 83 -4.09 -6.25 6.87
C SER A 83 -4.36 -7.48 7.75
N PRO A 84 -5.40 -7.45 8.59
CA PRO A 84 -5.76 -8.62 9.39
C PRO A 84 -6.31 -9.76 8.55
N ILE A 85 -6.72 -9.45 7.33
CA ILE A 85 -7.27 -10.45 6.42
C ILE A 85 -6.27 -10.67 5.30
N LYS A 86 -5.93 -11.93 5.03
CA LYS A 86 -5.05 -12.26 3.92
C LYS A 86 -5.78 -12.08 2.61
N GLY A 87 -5.06 -11.67 1.59
CA GLY A 87 -5.62 -11.61 0.26
C GLY A 87 -5.87 -12.98 -0.32
N GLY A 88 -6.43 -13.02 -1.51
CA GLY A 88 -6.63 -14.28 -2.20
C GLY A 88 -5.33 -15.04 -2.29
N ASP A 89 -5.41 -16.34 -2.20
CA ASP A 89 -4.26 -17.24 -2.26
C ASP A 89 -3.31 -17.11 -1.07
N GLY A 90 -3.73 -16.42 0.00
CA GLY A 90 -2.93 -16.34 1.22
C GLY A 90 -1.85 -15.28 1.23
N ASN A 91 -1.90 -14.33 0.29
CA ASN A 91 -0.92 -13.25 0.27
C ASN A 91 -1.10 -12.31 1.46
N THR A 92 0.01 -11.90 2.04
CA THR A 92 0.00 -10.86 3.07
C THR A 92 -0.16 -9.51 2.39
N GLU A 93 -1.10 -8.72 2.90
CA GLU A 93 -1.38 -7.40 2.36
C GLU A 93 -1.25 -6.36 3.47
N TYR A 94 -1.16 -5.10 3.09
CA TYR A 94 -0.90 -4.01 4.04
C TYR A 94 -1.90 -2.89 3.84
N LEU A 95 -2.20 -2.19 4.94
CA LEU A 95 -3.06 -1.02 4.91
C LEU A 95 -2.20 0.22 5.03
N LEU A 96 -2.38 1.15 4.11
CA LEU A 96 -1.66 2.41 4.09
C LEU A 96 -2.64 3.54 4.32
N TYR A 97 -2.34 4.38 5.30
CA TYR A 97 -3.21 5.50 5.68
C TYR A 97 -2.62 6.79 5.14
N LEU A 98 -3.42 7.50 4.37
CA LEU A 98 -3.01 8.72 3.69
C LEU A 98 -3.88 9.88 4.14
N LYS A 99 -3.32 11.08 4.11
CA LYS A 99 -4.06 12.29 4.47
C LYS A 99 -3.76 13.39 3.48
N ASN A 100 -4.79 14.13 3.10
CA ASN A 100 -4.63 15.26 2.21
C ASN A 100 -4.35 16.52 3.04
N GLU A 101 -3.07 16.89 3.13
CA GLU A 101 -2.61 18.03 3.90
C GLU A 101 -1.90 19.03 3.02
N PRO A 102 -1.94 20.35 3.39
CA PRO A 102 -1.23 21.37 2.59
C PRO A 102 0.28 21.15 2.53
N ASN A 103 0.86 20.63 3.61
CA ASN A 103 2.31 20.35 3.65
C ASN A 103 2.51 18.88 3.93
N PRO A 104 2.48 18.05 2.89
CA PRO A 104 2.52 16.60 3.09
C PRO A 104 3.78 16.13 3.80
N ILE A 105 3.62 15.19 4.70
CA ILE A 105 4.71 14.62 5.47
C ILE A 105 4.61 13.10 5.43
N ASN A 106 5.76 12.45 5.28
CA ASN A 106 5.81 11.01 5.39
C ASN A 106 6.24 10.66 6.82
N HIS A 107 5.35 10.06 7.59
CA HIS A 107 5.61 9.67 8.97
C HIS A 107 6.17 8.24 9.08
N ILE A 108 6.34 7.54 7.97
CA ILE A 108 6.76 6.15 7.98
C ILE A 108 8.24 6.05 7.63
N GLU A 109 9.04 5.57 8.57
CA GLU A 109 10.47 5.39 8.35
C GLU A 109 10.75 4.01 7.77
N LEU A 110 11.87 3.89 7.09
CA LEU A 110 12.27 2.62 6.49
C LEU A 110 12.39 1.51 7.54
N SER A 111 12.92 1.85 8.72
CA SER A 111 13.04 0.86 9.78
C SER A 111 11.68 0.30 10.21
N TYR A 112 10.65 1.15 10.23
CA TYR A 112 9.31 0.70 10.54
C TYR A 112 8.81 -0.30 9.49
N ILE A 113 9.05 0.01 8.21
CA ILE A 113 8.65 -0.88 7.12
C ILE A 113 9.36 -2.22 7.26
N GLU A 114 10.65 -2.20 7.52
CA GLU A 114 11.44 -3.42 7.65
C GLU A 114 10.93 -4.28 8.79
N ASN A 115 10.64 -3.67 9.94
CA ASN A 115 10.15 -4.40 11.09
C ASN A 115 8.76 -4.98 10.86
N LEU A 116 7.90 -4.22 10.19
CA LEU A 116 6.56 -4.69 9.89
C LEU A 116 6.60 -5.90 8.97
N VAL A 117 7.38 -5.83 7.89
CA VAL A 117 7.51 -6.95 6.96
C VAL A 117 8.10 -8.15 7.66
N LYS A 118 9.16 -7.94 8.44
CA LYS A 118 9.80 -9.04 9.17
C LYS A 118 8.79 -9.77 10.05
N SER A 119 7.92 -9.03 10.74
CA SER A 119 6.93 -9.64 11.62
C SER A 119 5.95 -10.53 10.88
N GLN A 120 5.73 -10.29 9.58
CA GLN A 120 4.81 -11.11 8.79
C GLN A 120 5.44 -12.43 8.34
N PHE A 121 6.77 -12.53 8.39
CA PHE A 121 7.47 -13.72 7.92
C PHE A 121 8.13 -14.51 9.05
N GLU A 122 8.03 -14.04 10.27
CA GLU A 122 8.53 -14.76 11.42
C GLU A 122 7.40 -15.51 12.08
N GLY A 123 7.52 -16.75 12.17
CA GLY A 123 6.66 -17.56 12.91
C GLY A 123 5.23 -17.56 12.65
#